data_f8c7aff95098595d50d38caa7c12498e
#
_entry.id   f8c7aff95098595d50d38caa7c12498e
#
_cell.length_a   1.000
_cell.length_b   1.000
_cell.length_c   1.000
_cell.angle_alpha   90.00
_cell.angle_beta   90.00
_cell.angle_gamma   90.00
#
_symmetry.space_group_name_H-M   'P 1'
#
loop_
_entity.id
_entity.type
_entity.pdbx_description
1 polymer ?
#
loop_
_entity_poly.entity_id
_entity_poly.type
_entity_poly.pdbx_seq_one_letter_code
_entity_poly.pdbx_strand_id
1 'polypeptide(L)'
;MLERLVEQRDAVTLVLAGIPSVKNLNAQQWATAADLIVALRPFMDVTELMSGATYPTLLMVIPVLDGLKDLLRQSDGGLDVLRAIFVRLLDEKFGDPYADSDLCVATVADPRFQMVPFDTDDRRRHAREATLAMMQKEAAAGAVEPALLRRLERRAPAVRPCRPSQRYGRSLSMRHA
;
A
#
# COMPACT_ATOMS: atom_id res chain seq x y z
N MET A 1 -16.59 8.08 10.75
CA MET A 1 -17.55 9.18 10.95
C MET A 1 -18.45 9.41 9.73
N LEU A 2 -17.92 9.57 8.51
CA LEU A 2 -18.71 9.73 7.28
C LEU A 2 -19.65 8.56 7.00
N GLU A 3 -19.22 7.32 7.19
CA GLU A 3 -20.07 6.12 7.02
C GLU A 3 -21.33 6.21 7.87
N ARG A 4 -21.17 6.51 9.17
CA ARG A 4 -22.31 6.67 10.11
C ARG A 4 -23.24 7.82 9.69
N LEU A 5 -22.69 8.89 9.12
CA LEU A 5 -23.49 10.00 8.63
C LEU A 5 -24.37 9.56 7.43
N VAL A 6 -23.79 8.78 6.48
CA VAL A 6 -24.51 8.29 5.31
C VAL A 6 -25.53 7.21 5.71
N GLU A 7 -25.18 6.30 6.62
CA GLU A 7 -26.11 5.29 7.18
C GLU A 7 -27.35 5.93 7.83
N GLN A 8 -27.14 7.06 8.52
CA GLN A 8 -28.22 7.75 9.25
C GLN A 8 -28.82 8.93 8.46
N ARG A 9 -28.65 8.96 7.16
CA ARG A 9 -29.11 10.02 6.26
C ARG A 9 -30.56 10.44 6.53
N ASP A 10 -31.46 9.46 6.63
CA ASP A 10 -32.89 9.73 6.78
C ASP A 10 -33.21 10.37 8.14
N ALA A 11 -32.60 9.86 9.21
CA ALA A 11 -32.74 10.43 10.56
C ALA A 11 -32.17 11.85 10.63
N VAL A 12 -30.98 12.08 10.06
CA VAL A 12 -30.34 13.40 9.99
C VAL A 12 -31.22 14.36 9.19
N THR A 13 -31.76 13.95 8.05
CA THR A 13 -32.62 14.76 7.20
C THR A 13 -33.89 15.16 7.95
N LEU A 14 -34.51 14.23 8.69
CA LEU A 14 -35.71 14.49 9.49
C LEU A 14 -35.44 15.52 10.61
N VAL A 15 -34.33 15.35 11.34
CA VAL A 15 -33.97 16.28 12.42
C VAL A 15 -33.65 17.65 11.88
N LEU A 16 -32.89 17.76 10.79
CA LEU A 16 -32.52 19.04 10.18
C LEU A 16 -33.73 19.77 9.57
N ALA A 17 -34.76 19.07 9.13
CA ALA A 17 -36.00 19.69 8.69
C ALA A 17 -36.70 20.51 9.78
N GLY A 18 -36.49 20.17 11.06
CA GLY A 18 -36.99 20.93 12.22
C GLY A 18 -36.12 22.10 12.66
N ILE A 19 -34.91 22.28 12.04
CA ILE A 19 -33.94 23.30 12.44
C ILE A 19 -33.69 24.28 11.29
N PRO A 20 -34.41 25.39 11.18
CA PRO A 20 -34.33 26.32 10.02
C PRO A 20 -32.93 26.97 9.83
N SER A 21 -32.14 27.05 10.90
CA SER A 21 -30.80 27.65 10.87
C SER A 21 -29.73 26.79 10.22
N VAL A 22 -29.98 25.48 10.02
CA VAL A 22 -29.02 24.52 9.46
C VAL A 22 -29.53 24.00 8.11
N LYS A 23 -28.71 24.18 7.07
CA LYS A 23 -29.03 23.64 5.75
C LYS A 23 -28.69 22.17 5.69
N ASN A 24 -29.65 21.35 5.25
CA ASN A 24 -29.41 19.93 4.96
C ASN A 24 -28.56 19.79 3.68
N LEU A 25 -27.89 18.67 3.56
CA LEU A 25 -27.19 18.29 2.33
C LEU A 25 -28.21 17.98 1.22
N ASN A 26 -27.91 18.43 0.01
CA ASN A 26 -28.71 18.07 -1.16
C ASN A 26 -28.36 16.63 -1.63
N ALA A 27 -29.17 16.10 -2.57
CA ALA A 27 -28.99 14.74 -3.08
C ALA A 27 -27.59 14.51 -3.68
N GLN A 28 -27.04 15.51 -4.39
CA GLN A 28 -25.70 15.43 -4.98
C GLN A 28 -24.60 15.40 -3.90
N GLN A 29 -24.74 16.16 -2.83
CA GLN A 29 -23.79 16.17 -1.71
C GLN A 29 -23.82 14.85 -0.95
N TRP A 30 -25.00 14.22 -0.78
CA TRP A 30 -25.10 12.89 -0.21
C TRP A 30 -24.43 11.83 -1.09
N ALA A 31 -24.61 11.89 -2.42
CA ALA A 31 -23.91 11.02 -3.34
C ALA A 31 -22.39 11.21 -3.26
N THR A 32 -21.91 12.46 -3.27
CA THR A 32 -20.48 12.76 -3.10
C THR A 32 -19.94 12.24 -1.77
N ALA A 33 -20.70 12.31 -0.68
CA ALA A 33 -20.29 11.75 0.61
C ALA A 33 -20.13 10.22 0.56
N ALA A 34 -21.03 9.53 -0.14
CA ALA A 34 -20.92 8.09 -0.36
C ALA A 34 -19.70 7.72 -1.21
N ASP A 35 -19.46 8.45 -2.30
CA ASP A 35 -18.27 8.25 -3.16
C ASP A 35 -16.96 8.52 -2.40
N LEU A 36 -16.93 9.52 -1.50
CA LEU A 36 -15.78 9.81 -0.63
C LEU A 36 -15.46 8.64 0.31
N ILE A 37 -16.47 7.96 0.86
CA ILE A 37 -16.26 6.79 1.69
C ILE A 37 -15.53 5.71 0.90
N VAL A 38 -15.98 5.44 -0.33
CA VAL A 38 -15.34 4.46 -1.21
C VAL A 38 -13.91 4.86 -1.56
N ALA A 39 -13.67 6.14 -1.87
CA ALA A 39 -12.35 6.63 -2.22
C ALA A 39 -11.35 6.62 -1.04
N LEU A 40 -11.84 6.82 0.20
CA LEU A 40 -11.01 6.85 1.40
C LEU A 40 -10.84 5.48 2.07
N ARG A 41 -11.64 4.49 1.72
CA ARG A 41 -11.58 3.14 2.30
C ARG A 41 -10.19 2.51 2.24
N PRO A 42 -9.47 2.54 1.10
CA PRO A 42 -8.14 1.95 1.01
C PRO A 42 -7.14 2.56 2.01
N PHE A 43 -7.25 3.86 2.31
CA PHE A 43 -6.39 4.51 3.31
C PHE A 43 -6.68 4.03 4.72
N MET A 44 -7.94 3.80 5.04
CA MET A 44 -8.34 3.26 6.35
C MET A 44 -7.80 1.84 6.52
N ASP A 45 -7.99 0.97 5.52
CA ASP A 45 -7.53 -0.41 5.53
C ASP A 45 -5.99 -0.49 5.68
N VAL A 46 -5.25 0.39 4.99
CA VAL A 46 -3.79 0.50 5.12
C VAL A 46 -3.41 0.99 6.52
N THR A 47 -4.11 1.99 7.05
CA THR A 47 -3.83 2.52 8.39
C THR A 47 -4.06 1.47 9.47
N GLU A 48 -5.14 0.70 9.37
CA GLU A 48 -5.41 -0.42 10.28
C GLU A 48 -4.36 -1.51 10.16
N LEU A 49 -3.97 -1.88 8.93
CA LEU A 49 -2.92 -2.87 8.69
C LEU A 49 -1.60 -2.45 9.32
N MET A 50 -1.19 -1.20 9.15
CA MET A 50 0.08 -0.68 9.67
C MET A 50 0.04 -0.47 11.19
N SER A 51 -1.13 -0.11 11.75
CA SER A 51 -1.30 0.11 13.19
C SER A 51 -1.45 -1.18 13.99
N GLY A 52 -2.01 -2.23 13.38
CA GLY A 52 -2.21 -3.54 14.01
C GLY A 52 -0.95 -4.41 14.08
N ALA A 53 0.11 -4.02 13.38
CA ALA A 53 1.38 -4.73 13.41
C ALA A 53 2.11 -4.44 14.72
N THR A 54 2.48 -5.47 15.47
CA THR A 54 3.30 -5.37 16.70
C THR A 54 4.66 -4.73 16.40
N TYR A 55 5.09 -4.81 15.14
CA TYR A 55 6.29 -4.17 14.61
C TYR A 55 5.91 -3.44 13.32
N PRO A 56 5.88 -2.09 13.32
CA PRO A 56 5.77 -1.31 12.09
C PRO A 56 6.99 -1.61 11.24
N THR A 57 6.77 -2.22 10.11
CA THR A 57 7.84 -2.91 9.45
C THR A 57 8.16 -2.18 8.15
N LEU A 58 9.38 -1.71 8.05
CA LEU A 58 9.99 -1.18 6.82
C LEU A 58 9.68 -2.08 5.61
N LEU A 59 9.63 -3.38 5.84
CA LEU A 59 9.37 -4.40 4.82
C LEU A 59 7.98 -4.31 4.15
N MET A 60 7.01 -3.64 4.81
CA MET A 60 5.65 -3.49 4.26
C MET A 60 5.47 -2.20 3.45
N VAL A 61 6.41 -1.27 3.51
CA VAL A 61 6.24 0.06 2.89
C VAL A 61 6.06 -0.06 1.38
N ILE A 62 6.95 -0.76 0.68
CA ILE A 62 6.86 -0.95 -0.77
C ILE A 62 5.55 -1.65 -1.16
N PRO A 63 5.24 -2.88 -0.67
CA PRO A 63 4.03 -3.57 -1.10
C PRO A 63 2.73 -2.87 -0.69
N VAL A 64 2.72 -2.13 0.41
CA VAL A 64 1.55 -1.35 0.83
C VAL A 64 1.33 -0.13 -0.04
N LEU A 65 2.38 0.62 -0.37
CA LEU A 65 2.28 1.78 -1.27
C LEU A 65 1.82 1.38 -2.67
N ASP A 66 2.38 0.30 -3.22
CA ASP A 66 1.95 -0.19 -4.52
C ASP A 66 0.50 -0.68 -4.50
N GLY A 67 0.14 -1.49 -3.51
CA GLY A 67 -1.22 -1.96 -3.35
C GLY A 67 -2.24 -0.82 -3.19
N LEU A 68 -1.89 0.22 -2.43
CA LEU A 68 -2.73 1.41 -2.27
C LEU A 68 -2.89 2.19 -3.59
N LYS A 69 -1.80 2.41 -4.32
CA LYS A 69 -1.85 3.08 -5.63
C LYS A 69 -2.67 2.27 -6.64
N ASP A 70 -2.54 0.96 -6.65
CA ASP A 70 -3.30 0.08 -7.53
C ASP A 70 -4.80 0.09 -7.20
N LEU A 71 -5.17 0.04 -5.92
CA LEU A 71 -6.56 0.16 -5.49
C LEU A 71 -7.16 1.52 -5.90
N LEU A 72 -6.40 2.60 -5.75
CA LEU A 72 -6.85 3.94 -6.17
C LEU A 72 -7.03 4.05 -7.69
N ARG A 73 -6.23 3.34 -8.49
CA ARG A 73 -6.35 3.33 -9.96
C ARG A 73 -7.48 2.45 -10.48
N GLN A 74 -7.76 1.33 -9.79
CA GLN A 74 -8.73 0.32 -10.25
C GLN A 74 -10.17 0.58 -9.77
N SER A 75 -10.37 1.47 -8.80
CA SER A 75 -11.71 1.73 -8.27
C SER A 75 -12.56 2.49 -9.27
N ASP A 76 -13.71 1.92 -9.64
CA ASP A 76 -14.75 2.58 -10.42
C ASP A 76 -15.60 3.48 -9.51
N GLY A 77 -15.81 4.73 -9.89
CA GLY A 77 -16.66 5.66 -9.13
C GLY A 77 -16.42 7.13 -9.46
N GLY A 78 -17.35 7.99 -9.10
CA GLY A 78 -17.46 9.38 -9.55
C GLY A 78 -16.35 10.37 -9.11
N LEU A 79 -15.28 9.90 -8.46
CA LEU A 79 -14.21 10.77 -7.92
C LEU A 79 -12.83 10.48 -8.53
N ASP A 80 -12.77 10.20 -9.83
CA ASP A 80 -11.50 9.85 -10.52
C ASP A 80 -10.44 10.94 -10.39
N VAL A 81 -10.85 12.22 -10.46
CA VAL A 81 -9.95 13.35 -10.25
C VAL A 81 -9.34 13.35 -8.85
N LEU A 82 -10.14 13.06 -7.82
CA LEU A 82 -9.66 12.99 -6.43
C LEU A 82 -8.69 11.82 -6.24
N ARG A 83 -8.98 10.66 -6.84
CA ARG A 83 -8.09 9.50 -6.81
C ARG A 83 -6.76 9.79 -7.49
N ALA A 84 -6.78 10.43 -8.66
CA ALA A 84 -5.58 10.86 -9.35
C ALA A 84 -4.75 11.84 -8.50
N ILE A 85 -5.40 12.77 -7.78
CA ILE A 85 -4.75 13.66 -6.82
C ILE A 85 -4.10 12.85 -5.69
N PHE A 86 -4.78 11.85 -5.13
CA PHE A 86 -4.23 11.01 -4.07
C PHE A 86 -2.98 10.24 -4.54
N VAL A 87 -3.03 9.65 -5.74
CA VAL A 87 -1.86 8.95 -6.31
C VAL A 87 -0.68 9.93 -6.46
N ARG A 88 -0.93 11.14 -7.02
CA ARG A 88 0.11 12.15 -7.15
C ARG A 88 0.70 12.58 -5.80
N LEU A 89 -0.15 12.80 -4.78
CA LEU A 89 0.31 13.17 -3.44
C LEU A 89 1.13 12.04 -2.78
N LEU A 90 0.79 10.78 -3.03
CA LEU A 90 1.58 9.64 -2.58
C LEU A 90 2.95 9.63 -3.27
N ASP A 91 3.00 9.89 -4.59
CA ASP A 91 4.26 9.97 -5.34
C ASP A 91 5.12 11.15 -4.87
N GLU A 92 4.52 12.32 -4.63
CA GLU A 92 5.22 13.49 -4.11
C GLU A 92 5.76 13.27 -2.68
N LYS A 93 4.99 12.58 -1.82
CA LYS A 93 5.34 12.38 -0.42
C LYS A 93 6.39 11.30 -0.21
N PHE A 94 6.27 10.20 -0.92
CA PHE A 94 7.12 9.01 -0.73
C PHE A 94 8.21 8.87 -1.79
N GLY A 95 8.12 9.62 -2.89
CA GLY A 95 9.06 9.52 -4.00
C GLY A 95 9.03 8.14 -4.65
N ASP A 96 10.20 7.67 -5.06
CA ASP A 96 10.39 6.29 -5.52
C ASP A 96 10.91 5.42 -4.36
N PRO A 97 10.06 4.62 -3.71
CA PRO A 97 10.47 3.78 -2.59
C PRO A 97 11.44 2.67 -3.00
N TYR A 98 11.53 2.38 -4.30
CA TYR A 98 12.48 1.40 -4.84
C TYR A 98 13.92 1.95 -4.97
N ALA A 99 14.10 3.26 -4.89
CA ALA A 99 15.42 3.88 -4.84
C ALA A 99 16.06 3.78 -3.44
N ASP A 100 15.26 3.50 -2.40
CA ASP A 100 15.74 3.35 -1.03
C ASP A 100 16.24 1.91 -0.80
N SER A 101 17.54 1.78 -0.58
CA SER A 101 18.20 0.49 -0.37
C SER A 101 17.71 -0.24 0.89
N ASP A 102 17.40 0.49 1.98
CA ASP A 102 16.97 -0.12 3.23
C ASP A 102 15.55 -0.67 3.11
N LEU A 103 14.65 0.03 2.40
CA LEU A 103 13.33 -0.47 2.08
C LEU A 103 13.39 -1.70 1.17
N CYS A 104 14.26 -1.68 0.16
CA CYS A 104 14.47 -2.83 -0.73
C CYS A 104 14.96 -4.06 0.04
N VAL A 105 16.01 -3.90 0.87
CA VAL A 105 16.58 -5.00 1.68
C VAL A 105 15.54 -5.54 2.66
N ALA A 106 14.81 -4.67 3.36
CA ALA A 106 13.76 -5.08 4.28
C ALA A 106 12.66 -5.90 3.59
N THR A 107 12.24 -5.46 2.40
CA THR A 107 11.21 -6.15 1.61
C THR A 107 11.69 -7.50 1.10
N VAL A 108 12.93 -7.60 0.61
CA VAL A 108 13.53 -8.86 0.14
C VAL A 108 13.72 -9.85 1.29
N ALA A 109 14.05 -9.37 2.49
CA ALA A 109 14.26 -10.22 3.67
C ALA A 109 12.98 -10.89 4.17
N ASP A 110 11.79 -10.33 3.88
CA ASP A 110 10.53 -10.95 4.27
C ASP A 110 10.16 -12.10 3.32
N PRO A 111 10.03 -13.34 3.83
CA PRO A 111 9.67 -14.50 3.00
C PRO A 111 8.30 -14.39 2.33
N ARG A 112 7.42 -13.48 2.79
CA ARG A 112 6.09 -13.25 2.19
C ARG A 112 6.17 -12.45 0.90
N PHE A 113 7.12 -11.53 0.82
CA PHE A 113 7.27 -10.61 -0.30
C PHE A 113 8.44 -10.96 -1.22
N GLN A 114 9.64 -11.14 -0.66
CA GLN A 114 10.87 -11.43 -1.40
C GLN A 114 11.05 -10.50 -2.60
N MET A 115 11.12 -11.06 -3.81
CA MET A 115 11.28 -10.33 -5.08
C MET A 115 9.96 -10.00 -5.78
N VAL A 116 8.81 -10.34 -5.18
CA VAL A 116 7.47 -10.19 -5.82
C VAL A 116 7.11 -8.73 -6.12
N PRO A 117 7.38 -7.74 -5.22
CA PRO A 117 7.07 -6.34 -5.50
C PRO A 117 7.94 -5.70 -6.59
N PHE A 118 9.09 -6.31 -6.91
CA PHE A 118 10.04 -5.77 -7.88
C PHE A 118 9.65 -6.23 -9.29
N ASP A 119 8.83 -5.46 -9.97
CA ASP A 119 8.22 -5.79 -11.27
C ASP A 119 9.18 -5.65 -12.46
N THR A 120 10.16 -4.73 -12.38
CA THR A 120 11.15 -4.49 -13.42
C THR A 120 12.51 -5.13 -13.13
N ASP A 121 13.27 -5.46 -14.17
CA ASP A 121 14.61 -6.04 -14.01
C ASP A 121 15.58 -5.07 -13.34
N ASP A 122 15.42 -3.76 -13.55
CA ASP A 122 16.24 -2.74 -12.90
C ASP A 122 15.97 -2.69 -11.38
N ARG A 123 14.70 -2.71 -10.97
CA ARG A 123 14.32 -2.77 -9.55
C ARG A 123 14.83 -4.06 -8.90
N ARG A 124 14.71 -5.20 -9.58
CA ARG A 124 15.24 -6.48 -9.11
C ARG A 124 16.76 -6.45 -8.95
N ARG A 125 17.47 -5.88 -9.91
CA ARG A 125 18.92 -5.72 -9.85
C ARG A 125 19.30 -4.85 -8.67
N HIS A 126 18.71 -3.66 -8.53
CA HIS A 126 18.96 -2.75 -7.43
C HIS A 126 18.72 -3.41 -6.06
N ALA A 127 17.60 -4.08 -5.87
CA ALA A 127 17.27 -4.78 -4.64
C ALA A 127 18.27 -5.88 -4.28
N ARG A 128 18.79 -6.63 -5.28
CA ARG A 128 19.83 -7.63 -5.08
C ARG A 128 21.16 -7.01 -4.70
N GLU A 129 21.58 -5.98 -5.41
CA GLU A 129 22.82 -5.26 -5.14
C GLU A 129 22.81 -4.67 -3.73
N ALA A 130 21.72 -4.01 -3.33
CA ALA A 130 21.53 -3.48 -1.99
C ALA A 130 21.58 -4.58 -0.92
N THR A 131 20.91 -5.72 -1.16
CA THR A 131 20.92 -6.86 -0.23
C THR A 131 22.32 -7.45 -0.08
N LEU A 132 23.02 -7.65 -1.19
CA LEU A 132 24.40 -8.17 -1.17
C LEU A 132 25.36 -7.22 -0.47
N ALA A 133 25.25 -5.91 -0.72
CA ALA A 133 26.08 -4.90 -0.06
C ALA A 133 25.85 -4.88 1.45
N MET A 134 24.60 -4.98 1.90
CA MET A 134 24.29 -5.06 3.33
C MET A 134 24.86 -6.33 3.97
N MET A 135 24.69 -7.49 3.31
CA MET A 135 25.22 -8.77 3.80
C MET A 135 26.76 -8.76 3.88
N GLN A 136 27.43 -8.16 2.90
CA GLN A 136 28.89 -8.00 2.91
C GLN A 136 29.36 -7.10 4.07
N LYS A 137 28.62 -6.00 4.32
CA LYS A 137 28.90 -5.10 5.44
C LYS A 137 28.76 -5.83 6.78
N GLU A 138 27.68 -6.60 6.95
CA GLU A 138 27.46 -7.39 8.17
C GLU A 138 28.47 -8.54 8.35
N ALA A 139 28.89 -9.15 7.24
CA ALA A 139 29.95 -10.17 7.29
C ALA A 139 31.29 -9.59 7.65
N ALA A 140 31.63 -8.38 7.17
CA ALA A 140 32.86 -7.67 7.55
C ALA A 140 32.83 -7.25 9.01
N ALA A 141 31.66 -6.98 9.57
CA ALA A 141 31.45 -6.71 11.00
C ALA A 141 31.48 -7.97 11.88
N GLY A 142 31.61 -9.16 11.30
CA GLY A 142 31.63 -10.44 12.01
C GLY A 142 30.26 -10.97 12.44
N ALA A 143 29.18 -10.35 11.98
CA ALA A 143 27.80 -10.74 12.31
C ALA A 143 27.26 -11.89 11.43
N VAL A 144 27.85 -12.15 10.27
CA VAL A 144 27.43 -13.19 9.31
C VAL A 144 28.62 -14.07 8.90
N GLU A 145 28.40 -15.39 8.87
CA GLU A 145 29.43 -16.33 8.43
C GLU A 145 29.73 -16.19 6.93
N PRO A 146 31.01 -16.03 6.52
CA PRO A 146 31.38 -15.82 5.11
C PRO A 146 30.98 -16.95 4.15
N ALA A 147 30.75 -18.16 4.69
CA ALA A 147 30.29 -19.31 3.92
C ALA A 147 28.82 -19.14 3.43
N LEU A 148 27.97 -18.46 4.20
CA LEU A 148 26.58 -18.15 3.85
C LEU A 148 26.51 -17.17 2.68
N LEU A 149 27.35 -16.14 2.68
CA LEU A 149 27.46 -15.16 1.58
C LEU A 149 27.77 -15.83 0.25
N ARG A 150 28.79 -16.68 0.19
CA ARG A 150 29.16 -17.42 -1.04
C ARG A 150 28.06 -18.35 -1.54
N ARG A 151 27.20 -18.85 -0.66
CA ARG A 151 26.06 -19.71 -1.01
C ARG A 151 24.91 -18.93 -1.62
N LEU A 152 24.68 -17.69 -1.18
CA LEU A 152 23.64 -16.80 -1.69
C LEU A 152 24.03 -16.17 -3.04
N GLU A 153 25.29 -15.79 -3.20
CA GLU A 153 25.83 -15.33 -4.49
C GLU A 153 25.68 -16.38 -5.60
N ARG A 154 25.89 -17.67 -5.29
CA ARG A 154 25.72 -18.78 -6.23
C ARG A 154 24.29 -19.17 -6.49
N ARG A 155 23.36 -18.84 -5.60
CA ARG A 155 21.92 -19.15 -5.73
C ARG A 155 21.09 -18.05 -6.37
N ALA A 156 21.71 -17.00 -6.92
CA ALA A 156 20.98 -16.00 -7.69
C ALA A 156 20.27 -16.69 -8.87
N PRO A 157 18.96 -17.01 -8.79
CA PRO A 157 18.29 -17.74 -9.86
C PRO A 157 18.19 -16.84 -11.08
N ALA A 158 18.42 -17.44 -12.25
CA ALA A 158 18.06 -16.84 -13.53
C ALA A 158 16.61 -16.35 -13.46
N VAL A 159 16.41 -15.10 -13.81
CA VAL A 159 15.12 -14.40 -13.77
C VAL A 159 14.10 -15.17 -14.61
N ARG A 160 13.14 -15.83 -13.96
CA ARG A 160 11.92 -16.22 -14.68
C ARG A 160 11.01 -15.01 -14.73
N PRO A 161 10.49 -14.62 -15.90
CA PRO A 161 9.55 -13.51 -15.99
C PRO A 161 8.31 -13.81 -15.14
N CYS A 162 8.01 -12.92 -14.21
CA CYS A 162 6.81 -13.00 -13.37
C CYS A 162 5.61 -12.64 -14.24
N ARG A 163 4.58 -13.48 -14.26
CA ARG A 163 3.29 -13.13 -14.86
C ARG A 163 2.68 -11.94 -14.13
N PRO A 164 2.00 -11.00 -14.82
CA PRO A 164 1.40 -9.82 -14.21
C PRO A 164 0.41 -10.20 -13.10
N SER A 165 0.43 -9.40 -12.08
CA SER A 165 -0.17 -9.55 -10.77
C SER A 165 -1.70 -9.67 -10.76
N GLN A 166 -2.22 -10.89 -10.67
CA GLN A 166 -3.61 -11.14 -10.21
C GLN A 166 -3.69 -11.44 -8.70
N ARG A 167 -2.59 -11.35 -7.94
CA ARG A 167 -2.57 -11.91 -6.57
C ARG A 167 -2.81 -10.91 -5.43
N TYR A 168 -2.62 -9.63 -5.63
CA TYR A 168 -2.79 -8.65 -4.54
C TYR A 168 -4.24 -8.24 -4.29
N GLY A 169 -5.13 -8.37 -5.29
CA GLY A 169 -6.55 -8.03 -5.14
C GLY A 169 -7.36 -8.97 -4.26
N ARG A 170 -6.86 -10.17 -3.93
CA ARG A 170 -7.63 -11.16 -3.16
C ARG A 170 -7.38 -11.16 -1.65
N SER A 171 -6.28 -10.63 -1.16
CA SER A 171 -5.98 -10.70 0.27
C SER A 171 -6.57 -9.55 1.10
N LEU A 172 -6.91 -8.43 0.47
CA LEU A 172 -7.58 -7.31 1.14
C LEU A 172 -9.12 -7.42 1.12
N SER A 173 -9.68 -8.32 0.27
CA SER A 173 -11.14 -8.51 0.12
C SER A 173 -11.76 -9.54 1.09
N MET A 174 -10.98 -10.21 1.95
CA MET A 174 -11.49 -11.30 2.79
C MET A 174 -11.66 -10.91 4.26
N ARG A 175 -12.36 -9.85 4.59
CA ARG A 175 -12.94 -9.69 5.93
C ARG A 175 -14.20 -8.83 5.88
N HIS A 176 -15.29 -9.36 5.34
CA HIS A 176 -16.66 -9.01 5.73
C HIS A 176 -17.57 -10.19 5.34
N ALA A 177 -17.78 -11.07 6.28
CA ALA A 177 -18.99 -11.86 6.49
C ALA A 177 -19.34 -11.74 7.95
#